data_af1238f06a70b4364ebfd3e88f9c1dc0
#
_entry.id   af1238f06a70b4364ebfd3e88f9c1dc0
#
_cell.length_a   1.000
_cell.length_b   1.000
_cell.length_c   1.000
_cell.angle_alpha   90.00
_cell.angle_beta   90.00
_cell.angle_gamma   90.00
#
_symmetry.space_group_name_H-M   'P 1'
#
loop_
_entity.id
_entity.type
_entity.pdbx_description
1 polymer ?
#
loop_
_entity_poly.entity_id
_entity_poly.type
_entity_poly.pdbx_seq_one_letter_code
_entity_poly.pdbx_strand_id
1 'polypeptide(L)' 'MSDIAEIKSLAETQGTLLSTTRELKSWMEKANGEIAASKTVENETKSAMEKLSTKAAELTEKCLELERKMSDS' A
#
# COMPACT_ATOMS: atom_id res chain seq x y z
N MET A 1 -25.46 10.64 8.21
CA MET A 1 -24.96 9.35 8.74
C MET A 1 -24.14 8.64 7.67
N SER A 2 -23.08 7.98 8.10
CA SER A 2 -22.27 7.19 7.18
C SER A 2 -23.00 5.92 6.78
N ASP A 3 -22.93 5.58 5.51
CA ASP A 3 -23.52 4.34 4.99
C ASP A 3 -22.67 3.15 5.48
N ILE A 4 -23.31 2.06 5.83
CA ILE A 4 -22.65 0.83 6.22
C ILE A 4 -21.73 0.33 5.10
N ALA A 5 -22.17 0.48 3.83
CA ALA A 5 -21.36 0.09 2.67
C ALA A 5 -20.07 0.89 2.59
N GLU A 6 -20.09 2.18 2.94
CA GLU A 6 -18.91 3.04 2.95
C GLU A 6 -17.94 2.64 4.07
N ILE A 7 -18.48 2.35 5.25
CA ILE A 7 -17.69 1.89 6.40
C ILE A 7 -16.99 0.57 6.06
N LYS A 8 -17.74 -0.36 5.47
CA LYS A 8 -17.20 -1.66 5.05
C LYS A 8 -16.12 -1.50 3.98
N SER A 9 -16.36 -0.63 2.99
CA SER A 9 -15.40 -0.35 1.93
C SER A 9 -14.11 0.25 2.50
N LEU A 10 -14.23 1.16 3.46
CA LEU A 10 -13.06 1.75 4.12
C LEU A 10 -12.26 0.68 4.87
N ALA A 11 -12.93 -0.18 5.63
CA ALA A 11 -12.26 -1.24 6.38
C ALA A 11 -11.52 -2.21 5.44
N GLU A 12 -12.16 -2.60 4.34
CA GLU A 12 -11.54 -3.48 3.34
C GLU A 12 -10.34 -2.81 2.68
N THR A 13 -10.46 -1.53 2.35
CA THR A 13 -9.38 -0.77 1.71
C THR A 13 -8.20 -0.62 2.65
N GLN A 14 -8.46 -0.34 3.94
CA GLN A 14 -7.40 -0.27 4.96
C GLN A 14 -6.70 -1.61 5.13
N GLY A 15 -7.45 -2.71 5.11
CA GLY A 15 -6.88 -4.06 5.18
C GLY A 15 -5.97 -4.36 4.01
N THR A 16 -6.38 -4.00 2.79
CA THR A 16 -5.58 -4.18 1.59
C THR A 16 -4.34 -3.28 1.63
N LEU A 17 -4.47 -2.05 2.11
CA LEU A 17 -3.33 -1.14 2.27
C LEU A 17 -2.30 -1.72 3.25
N LEU A 18 -2.76 -2.27 4.37
CA LEU A 18 -1.87 -2.89 5.34
C LEU A 18 -1.10 -4.07 4.74
N SER A 19 -1.80 -4.96 4.01
CA SER A 19 -1.18 -6.08 3.33
C SER A 19 -0.15 -5.62 2.30
N THR A 20 -0.50 -4.59 1.53
CA THR A 20 0.38 -4.01 0.50
C THR A 20 1.64 -3.43 1.14
N THR A 21 1.48 -2.73 2.26
CA THR A 21 2.61 -2.15 3.00
C THR A 21 3.54 -3.23 3.55
N ARG A 22 2.97 -4.33 4.03
CA ARG A 22 3.77 -5.46 4.52
C ARG A 22 4.56 -6.14 3.40
N GLU A 23 3.93 -6.32 2.23
CA GLU A 23 4.63 -6.84 1.06
C GLU A 23 5.75 -5.91 0.63
N LEU A 24 5.48 -4.60 0.60
CA LEU A 24 6.50 -3.61 0.25
C LEU A 24 7.69 -3.68 1.20
N LYS A 25 7.41 -3.81 2.49
CA LYS A 25 8.47 -3.95 3.51
C LYS A 25 9.34 -5.18 3.24
N SER A 26 8.74 -6.32 2.88
CA SER A 26 9.47 -7.54 2.55
C SER A 26 10.41 -7.33 1.36
N TRP A 27 9.94 -6.63 0.32
CA TRP A 27 10.75 -6.33 -0.85
C TRP A 27 11.87 -5.35 -0.52
N MET A 28 11.62 -4.38 0.38
CA MET A 28 12.65 -3.45 0.85
C MET A 28 13.76 -4.18 1.63
N GLU A 29 13.40 -5.16 2.44
CA GLU A 29 14.36 -6.00 3.15
C GLU A 29 15.20 -6.82 2.16
N LYS A 30 14.55 -7.35 1.12
CA LYS A 30 15.26 -8.06 0.04
C LYS A 30 16.22 -7.14 -0.69
N ALA A 31 15.78 -5.90 -1.00
CA ALA A 31 16.63 -4.90 -1.64
C ALA A 31 17.87 -4.60 -0.81
N ASN A 32 17.68 -4.43 0.51
CA ASN A 32 18.81 -4.19 1.42
C ASN A 32 19.81 -5.35 1.40
N GLY A 33 19.30 -6.59 1.34
CA GLY A 33 20.16 -7.77 1.23
C GLY A 33 20.92 -7.80 -0.09
N GLU A 34 20.28 -7.41 -1.20
CA GLU A 34 20.93 -7.35 -2.53
C GLU A 34 22.02 -6.28 -2.56
N ILE A 35 21.75 -5.12 -1.96
CA ILE A 35 22.73 -4.04 -1.86
C ILE A 35 23.95 -4.51 -1.05
N ALA A 36 23.71 -5.19 0.05
CA ALA A 36 24.80 -5.70 0.90
C ALA A 36 25.64 -6.75 0.18
N ALA A 37 25.01 -7.59 -0.65
CA ALA A 37 25.68 -8.69 -1.35
C ALA A 37 26.38 -8.24 -2.65
N SER A 38 25.74 -7.37 -3.45
CA SER A 38 26.23 -7.02 -4.78
C SER A 38 26.27 -5.53 -5.08
N LYS A 39 25.89 -4.69 -4.13
CA LYS A 39 25.80 -3.22 -4.23
C LYS A 39 24.79 -2.71 -5.26
N THR A 40 23.94 -3.59 -5.75
CA THR A 40 22.86 -3.22 -6.68
C THR A 40 21.57 -3.92 -6.29
N VAL A 41 20.44 -3.31 -6.64
CA VAL A 41 19.14 -3.91 -6.47
C VAL A 41 18.71 -4.52 -7.81
N GLU A 42 18.26 -5.76 -7.79
CA GLU A 42 17.80 -6.46 -8.99
C GLU A 42 16.59 -5.76 -9.60
N ASN A 43 16.44 -5.86 -10.93
CA ASN A 43 15.32 -5.23 -11.62
C ASN A 43 13.96 -5.75 -11.16
N GLU A 44 13.87 -7.04 -10.86
CA GLU A 44 12.64 -7.63 -10.33
C GLU A 44 12.24 -6.97 -9.01
N THR A 45 13.22 -6.76 -8.12
CA THR A 45 12.99 -6.12 -6.82
C THR A 45 12.56 -4.68 -6.99
N LYS A 46 13.23 -3.92 -7.86
CA LYS A 46 12.85 -2.53 -8.17
C LYS A 46 11.42 -2.45 -8.70
N SER A 47 11.09 -3.32 -9.66
CA SER A 47 9.78 -3.35 -10.28
C SER A 47 8.69 -3.67 -9.26
N ALA A 48 8.93 -4.64 -8.38
CA ALA A 48 7.98 -5.01 -7.33
C ALA A 48 7.75 -3.85 -6.36
N MET A 49 8.82 -3.16 -5.94
CA MET A 49 8.70 -2.02 -5.03
C MET A 49 7.93 -0.86 -5.68
N GLU A 50 8.19 -0.57 -6.96
CA GLU A 50 7.47 0.48 -7.68
C GLU A 50 5.98 0.19 -7.77
N LYS A 51 5.62 -1.03 -8.14
CA LYS A 51 4.22 -1.43 -8.26
C LYS A 51 3.50 -1.36 -6.91
N LEU A 52 4.15 -1.84 -5.86
CA LEU A 52 3.56 -1.82 -4.53
C LEU A 52 3.46 -0.42 -3.96
N SER A 53 4.44 0.44 -4.22
CA SER A 53 4.40 1.85 -3.81
C SER A 53 3.24 2.57 -4.49
N THR A 54 3.05 2.35 -5.79
CA THR A 54 1.94 2.93 -6.55
C THR A 54 0.60 2.46 -6.00
N LYS A 55 0.48 1.15 -5.76
CA LYS A 55 -0.73 0.57 -5.21
C LYS A 55 -1.04 1.13 -3.82
N ALA A 56 -0.03 1.25 -2.97
CA ALA A 56 -0.20 1.83 -1.64
C ALA A 56 -0.67 3.27 -1.70
N ALA A 57 -0.11 4.07 -2.61
CA ALA A 57 -0.53 5.45 -2.80
C ALA A 57 -1.99 5.55 -3.26
N GLU A 58 -2.39 4.71 -4.20
CA GLU A 58 -3.78 4.67 -4.69
C GLU A 58 -4.75 4.27 -3.58
N LEU A 59 -4.38 3.27 -2.78
CA LEU A 59 -5.21 2.82 -1.66
C LEU A 59 -5.31 3.89 -0.58
N THR A 60 -4.23 4.62 -0.32
CA THR A 60 -4.22 5.73 0.64
C THR A 60 -5.18 6.83 0.19
N GLU A 61 -5.16 7.20 -1.09
CA GLU A 61 -6.09 8.18 -1.63
C GLU A 61 -7.53 7.71 -1.51
N LYS A 62 -7.78 6.43 -1.79
CA LYS A 62 -9.12 5.88 -1.67
C LYS A 62 -9.62 5.92 -0.22
N CYS A 63 -8.76 5.61 0.74
CA CYS A 63 -9.10 5.73 2.16
C CYS A 63 -9.46 7.16 2.53
N LEU A 64 -8.66 8.13 2.09
CA LEU A 64 -8.91 9.55 2.36
C LEU A 64 -10.23 10.01 1.74
N GLU A 65 -10.53 9.56 0.53
CA GLU A 65 -11.78 9.88 -0.14
C GLU A 65 -12.98 9.32 0.63
N LEU A 66 -12.89 8.06 1.07
CA LEU A 66 -13.96 7.43 1.85
C LEU A 66 -14.15 8.11 3.20
N GLU A 67 -13.06 8.47 3.87
CA GLU A 67 -13.12 9.20 5.13
C GLU A 67 -13.79 10.58 4.95
N ARG A 68 -13.49 11.27 3.85
CA ARG A 68 -14.08 12.55 3.51
C ARG A 68 -15.59 12.42 3.31
N LYS A 69 -16.03 11.39 2.57
CA LYS A 69 -17.45 11.12 2.37
C LYS A 69 -18.16 10.86 3.67
N MET A 70 -17.53 10.11 4.57
CA MET A 70 -18.10 9.80 5.88
C MET A 70 -18.20 11.05 6.76
N SER A 71 -17.23 11.96 6.66
CA SER A 71 -17.25 13.23 7.39
C SER A 71 -18.35 14.16 6.91
N ASP A 72 -18.63 14.14 5.60
CA ASP A 72 -19.59 15.03 4.96
C ASP A 72 -21.05 14.54 5.09
N SER A 73 -21.25 13.35 5.58
CA SER A 73 -22.61 12.77 5.67
C SER A 73 -23.30 12.96 7.03
#